data_f653c2b9fc418125c176e4c68828f616
#
_entry.id   f653c2b9fc418125c176e4c68828f616
#
_cell.length_a   1.000
_cell.length_b   1.000
_cell.length_c   1.000
_cell.angle_alpha   90.00
_cell.angle_beta   90.00
_cell.angle_gamma   90.00
#
_symmetry.space_group_name_H-M   'P 1'
#
loop_
_entity.id
_entity.type
_entity.pdbx_description
1 polymer ?
#
loop_
_entity_poly.entity_id
_entity_poly.type
_entity_poly.pdbx_seq_one_letter_code
_entity_poly.pdbx_strand_id
1 'polypeptide(L)'
;MAEKTYRTVTCPKCAGRGVMQEFAATYDGVCFKCNGAKAVRVRVYTPEEEAKREARKAKRAAVEAEKIREQYAYELERRVELEAMREVANSSTAYIDSSIGETVELEGVVSFIRTVDTQYGTSLLVKIRLDYEHEVKAFTTAQWAWDANTGDRVTVRGIVKSFDKYEGRKSTQLNRVKAA
;
A
#
# COMPACT_ATOMS: atom_id res chain seq x y z
N MET A 1 46.29 -17.04 25.36
CA MET A 1 45.10 -17.05 24.49
C MET A 1 44.34 -18.36 24.80
N ALA A 2 43.08 -18.28 25.16
CA ALA A 2 42.30 -19.49 25.46
C ALA A 2 42.08 -20.32 24.18
N GLU A 3 42.38 -21.60 24.28
CA GLU A 3 42.27 -22.54 23.18
C GLU A 3 40.78 -22.77 22.84
N LYS A 4 40.43 -22.64 21.54
CA LYS A 4 39.03 -22.78 21.08
C LYS A 4 38.69 -24.25 20.98
N THR A 5 37.75 -24.70 21.77
CA THR A 5 37.28 -26.09 21.78
C THR A 5 36.16 -26.27 20.77
N TYR A 6 36.19 -27.38 20.02
CA TYR A 6 35.17 -27.74 19.03
C TYR A 6 34.67 -29.14 19.27
N ARG A 7 33.36 -29.36 19.03
CA ARG A 7 32.76 -30.72 18.98
C ARG A 7 32.15 -30.94 17.62
N THR A 8 32.17 -32.19 17.19
CA THR A 8 31.43 -32.63 15.98
C THR A 8 30.02 -33.01 16.36
N VAL A 9 29.04 -32.42 15.68
CA VAL A 9 27.62 -32.74 15.90
C VAL A 9 26.98 -33.12 14.56
N THR A 10 25.92 -33.94 14.63
CA THR A 10 25.11 -34.26 13.45
C THR A 10 24.66 -32.98 12.77
N CYS A 11 24.75 -32.89 11.45
CA CYS A 11 24.33 -31.69 10.73
C CYS A 11 22.84 -31.42 10.95
N PRO A 12 22.45 -30.30 11.57
CA PRO A 12 21.04 -30.01 11.89
C PRO A 12 20.22 -29.68 10.65
N LYS A 13 20.86 -29.32 9.53
CA LYS A 13 20.15 -28.94 8.29
C LYS A 13 19.63 -30.16 7.52
N CYS A 14 20.44 -31.22 7.42
CA CYS A 14 20.06 -32.45 6.74
C CYS A 14 19.79 -33.62 7.71
N ALA A 15 19.77 -33.35 9.02
CA ALA A 15 19.61 -34.37 10.06
C ALA A 15 20.57 -35.58 9.90
N GLY A 16 21.82 -35.29 9.48
CA GLY A 16 22.84 -36.33 9.27
C GLY A 16 22.73 -37.11 7.95
N ARG A 17 21.80 -36.77 7.07
CA ARG A 17 21.63 -37.47 5.77
C ARG A 17 22.74 -37.13 4.77
N GLY A 18 23.31 -35.93 4.84
CA GLY A 18 24.31 -35.40 3.91
C GLY A 18 23.70 -34.83 2.64
N VAL A 19 22.42 -35.12 2.39
CA VAL A 19 21.68 -34.68 1.21
C VAL A 19 20.36 -34.02 1.60
N MET A 20 19.84 -33.16 0.72
CA MET A 20 18.59 -32.44 0.86
C MET A 20 17.80 -32.60 -0.45
N GLN A 21 16.76 -33.42 -0.43
CA GLN A 21 15.97 -33.75 -1.63
C GLN A 21 15.31 -32.51 -2.27
N GLU A 22 14.97 -31.52 -1.46
CA GLU A 22 14.37 -30.25 -1.92
C GLU A 22 15.29 -29.44 -2.88
N PHE A 23 16.59 -29.70 -2.83
CA PHE A 23 17.61 -29.01 -3.64
C PHE A 23 18.31 -29.94 -4.65
N ALA A 24 17.76 -31.11 -4.91
CA ALA A 24 18.33 -32.10 -5.81
C ALA A 24 18.52 -31.56 -7.24
N ALA A 25 17.57 -30.75 -7.71
CA ALA A 25 17.62 -30.15 -9.04
C ALA A 25 18.61 -28.97 -9.19
N THR A 26 19.00 -28.33 -8.07
CA THR A 26 19.78 -27.08 -8.12
C THR A 26 21.23 -27.28 -7.68
N TYR A 27 21.54 -28.24 -6.80
CA TYR A 27 22.86 -28.44 -6.18
C TYR A 27 23.19 -29.94 -5.99
N ASP A 28 22.80 -30.80 -6.90
CA ASP A 28 22.97 -32.26 -6.82
C ASP A 28 22.48 -32.86 -5.49
N GLY A 29 21.60 -32.13 -4.79
CA GLY A 29 21.05 -32.53 -3.51
C GLY A 29 22.04 -32.52 -2.33
N VAL A 30 23.28 -32.08 -2.51
CA VAL A 30 24.27 -32.04 -1.44
C VAL A 30 23.91 -31.00 -0.39
N CYS A 31 23.94 -31.37 0.88
CA CYS A 31 23.68 -30.42 1.95
C CYS A 31 24.76 -29.34 2.03
N PHE A 32 24.43 -28.09 1.72
CA PHE A 32 25.36 -26.97 1.71
C PHE A 32 25.98 -26.62 3.08
N LYS A 33 25.39 -27.07 4.19
CA LYS A 33 25.91 -26.81 5.53
C LYS A 33 27.04 -27.76 5.94
N CYS A 34 26.95 -29.02 5.58
CA CYS A 34 27.97 -30.03 5.88
C CYS A 34 28.75 -30.51 4.65
N ASN A 35 28.38 -30.00 3.46
CA ASN A 35 28.95 -30.39 2.18
C ASN A 35 29.01 -31.92 2.00
N GLY A 36 27.90 -32.60 2.33
CA GLY A 36 27.79 -34.05 2.27
C GLY A 36 28.39 -34.82 3.47
N ALA A 37 29.17 -34.15 4.33
CA ALA A 37 29.88 -34.82 5.45
C ALA A 37 28.98 -35.31 6.60
N LYS A 38 27.67 -35.10 6.53
CA LYS A 38 26.63 -35.51 7.51
C LYS A 38 26.78 -34.89 8.91
N ALA A 39 27.92 -34.31 9.22
CA ALA A 39 28.25 -33.72 10.50
C ALA A 39 28.93 -32.35 10.31
N VAL A 40 28.90 -31.52 11.33
CA VAL A 40 29.51 -30.19 11.33
C VAL A 40 30.30 -29.99 12.63
N ARG A 41 31.44 -29.27 12.55
CA ARG A 41 32.18 -28.85 13.72
C ARG A 41 31.55 -27.59 14.31
N VAL A 42 31.15 -27.65 15.56
CA VAL A 42 30.56 -26.55 16.31
C VAL A 42 31.49 -26.14 17.44
N ARG A 43 31.72 -24.85 17.58
CA ARG A 43 32.51 -24.33 18.68
C ARG A 43 31.76 -24.54 20.00
N VAL A 44 32.44 -25.07 20.99
CA VAL A 44 31.98 -25.14 22.36
C VAL A 44 32.40 -23.85 23.06
N TYR A 45 31.46 -23.15 23.61
CA TYR A 45 31.72 -21.92 24.37
C TYR A 45 31.76 -22.24 25.86
N THR A 46 32.59 -21.54 26.60
CA THR A 46 32.56 -21.58 28.06
C THR A 46 31.28 -20.84 28.54
N PRO A 47 30.78 -21.15 29.75
CA PRO A 47 29.62 -20.44 30.31
C PRO A 47 29.79 -18.91 30.31
N GLU A 48 30.99 -18.42 30.54
CA GLU A 48 31.29 -16.98 30.49
C GLU A 48 31.22 -16.42 29.06
N GLU A 49 31.71 -17.17 28.07
CA GLU A 49 31.59 -16.76 26.67
C GLU A 49 30.13 -16.76 26.17
N GLU A 50 29.35 -17.73 26.62
CA GLU A 50 27.91 -17.80 26.32
C GLU A 50 27.18 -16.60 26.93
N ALA A 51 27.40 -16.30 28.20
CA ALA A 51 26.82 -15.13 28.85
C ALA A 51 27.17 -13.82 28.14
N LYS A 52 28.43 -13.65 27.72
CA LYS A 52 28.88 -12.47 26.92
C LYS A 52 28.19 -12.41 25.54
N ARG A 53 27.96 -13.54 24.89
CA ARG A 53 27.26 -13.62 23.60
C ARG A 53 25.79 -13.23 23.76
N GLU A 54 25.14 -13.77 24.76
CA GLU A 54 23.72 -13.44 25.06
C GLU A 54 23.54 -11.98 25.43
N ALA A 55 24.42 -11.43 26.27
CA ALA A 55 24.39 -10.00 26.59
C ALA A 55 24.59 -9.11 25.34
N ARG A 56 25.47 -9.49 24.43
CA ARG A 56 25.65 -8.76 23.14
C ARG A 56 24.42 -8.90 22.24
N LYS A 57 23.81 -10.07 22.19
CA LYS A 57 22.59 -10.32 21.42
C LYS A 57 21.41 -9.50 21.97
N ALA A 58 21.26 -9.49 23.28
CA ALA A 58 20.25 -8.69 23.97
C ALA A 58 20.43 -7.18 23.71
N LYS A 59 21.65 -6.68 23.79
CA LYS A 59 21.93 -5.26 23.47
C LYS A 59 21.60 -4.92 22.02
N ARG A 60 21.96 -5.78 21.06
CA ARG A 60 21.60 -5.55 19.64
C ARG A 60 20.10 -5.58 19.41
N ALA A 61 19.41 -6.55 20.02
CA ALA A 61 17.94 -6.64 19.93
C ALA A 61 17.26 -5.40 20.56
N ALA A 62 17.77 -4.89 21.69
CA ALA A 62 17.24 -3.68 22.33
C ALA A 62 17.40 -2.44 21.42
N VAL A 63 18.58 -2.24 20.82
CA VAL A 63 18.83 -1.13 19.90
C VAL A 63 17.96 -1.25 18.63
N GLU A 64 17.78 -2.47 18.13
CA GLU A 64 16.92 -2.69 16.95
C GLU A 64 15.44 -2.44 17.28
N ALA A 65 14.99 -2.88 18.45
CA ALA A 65 13.64 -2.62 18.93
C ALA A 65 13.36 -1.12 19.15
N GLU A 66 14.35 -0.37 19.63
CA GLU A 66 14.27 1.08 19.79
C GLU A 66 14.15 1.79 18.44
N LYS A 67 14.97 1.43 17.47
CA LYS A 67 14.89 1.96 16.10
C LYS A 67 13.53 1.70 15.44
N ILE A 68 13.01 0.48 15.60
CA ILE A 68 11.67 0.13 15.10
C ILE A 68 10.62 1.00 15.76
N ARG A 69 10.69 1.21 17.08
CA ARG A 69 9.75 2.07 17.81
C ARG A 69 9.79 3.52 17.32
N GLU A 70 11.00 4.07 17.10
CA GLU A 70 11.17 5.43 16.58
C GLU A 70 10.60 5.56 15.16
N GLN A 71 10.83 4.57 14.29
CA GLN A 71 10.27 4.55 12.94
C GLN A 71 8.73 4.53 12.98
N TYR A 72 8.12 3.68 13.81
CA TYR A 72 6.67 3.64 13.96
C TYR A 72 6.09 4.95 14.51
N ALA A 73 6.75 5.57 15.48
CA ALA A 73 6.34 6.86 16.01
C ALA A 73 6.36 7.94 14.91
N TYR A 74 7.43 8.03 14.14
CA TYR A 74 7.55 8.96 13.01
C TYR A 74 6.47 8.73 11.93
N GLU A 75 6.23 7.47 11.57
CA GLU A 75 5.18 7.13 10.59
C GLU A 75 3.79 7.52 11.10
N LEU A 76 3.52 7.31 12.39
CA LEU A 76 2.25 7.67 13.00
C LEU A 76 2.04 9.19 12.99
N GLU A 77 3.04 9.97 13.40
CA GLU A 77 2.98 11.43 13.37
C GLU A 77 2.73 11.94 11.95
N ARG A 78 3.46 11.41 10.96
CA ARG A 78 3.28 11.77 9.56
C ARG A 78 1.87 11.44 9.05
N ARG A 79 1.28 10.31 9.47
CA ARG A 79 -0.09 9.95 9.10
C ARG A 79 -1.10 10.93 9.67
N VAL A 80 -0.97 11.28 10.96
CA VAL A 80 -1.84 12.27 11.62
C VAL A 80 -1.77 13.63 10.93
N GLU A 81 -0.57 14.09 10.57
CA GLU A 81 -0.37 15.33 9.83
C GLU A 81 -1.04 15.31 8.46
N LEU A 82 -0.85 14.21 7.70
CA LEU A 82 -1.49 14.04 6.39
C LEU A 82 -3.01 13.97 6.47
N GLU A 83 -3.56 13.34 7.51
CA GLU A 83 -5.00 13.28 7.75
C GLU A 83 -5.54 14.68 8.08
N ALA A 84 -4.87 15.44 8.93
CA ALA A 84 -5.24 16.83 9.24
C ALA A 84 -5.20 17.72 8.00
N MET A 85 -4.15 17.66 7.18
CA MET A 85 -4.06 18.39 5.92
C MET A 85 -5.19 18.01 4.96
N ARG A 86 -5.53 16.71 4.89
CA ARG A 86 -6.64 16.22 4.05
C ARG A 86 -7.99 16.73 4.56
N GLU A 87 -8.19 16.77 5.86
CA GLU A 87 -9.42 17.29 6.46
C GLU A 87 -9.61 18.78 6.15
N VAL A 88 -8.56 19.57 6.30
CA VAL A 88 -8.57 21.00 5.93
C VAL A 88 -8.88 21.18 4.44
N ALA A 89 -8.20 20.44 3.57
CA ALA A 89 -8.43 20.52 2.12
C ALA A 89 -9.85 20.10 1.73
N ASN A 90 -10.42 19.09 2.41
CA ASN A 90 -11.78 18.61 2.14
C ASN A 90 -12.84 19.58 2.69
N SER A 91 -12.59 20.26 3.79
CA SER A 91 -13.53 21.22 4.38
C SER A 91 -13.74 22.46 3.52
N SER A 92 -12.77 22.81 2.68
CA SER A 92 -12.88 23.96 1.75
C SER A 92 -13.76 23.67 0.53
N THR A 93 -14.20 22.43 0.30
CA THR A 93 -15.04 22.10 -0.86
C THR A 93 -16.50 22.54 -0.69
N ALA A 94 -17.11 22.97 -1.80
CA ALA A 94 -18.50 23.43 -1.86
C ALA A 94 -19.32 22.62 -2.89
N TYR A 95 -20.64 22.67 -2.77
CA TYR A 95 -21.53 22.20 -3.82
C TYR A 95 -21.68 23.28 -4.89
N ILE A 96 -21.94 22.89 -6.14
CA ILE A 96 -22.29 23.88 -7.17
C ILE A 96 -23.61 24.57 -6.80
N ASP A 97 -23.73 25.84 -7.18
CA ASP A 97 -24.94 26.62 -6.93
C ASP A 97 -26.03 26.23 -7.93
N SER A 98 -26.78 25.22 -7.58
CA SER A 98 -27.87 24.66 -8.40
C SER A 98 -28.79 23.79 -7.56
N SER A 99 -29.98 23.50 -8.08
CA SER A 99 -31.01 22.70 -7.42
C SER A 99 -31.06 21.26 -7.96
N ILE A 100 -31.48 20.29 -7.13
CA ILE A 100 -31.72 18.93 -7.58
C ILE A 100 -32.76 18.91 -8.69
N GLY A 101 -32.45 18.23 -9.80
CA GLY A 101 -33.30 18.17 -11.00
C GLY A 101 -33.00 19.26 -12.03
N GLU A 102 -32.17 20.23 -11.69
CA GLU A 102 -31.77 21.29 -12.60
C GLU A 102 -30.74 20.76 -13.62
N THR A 103 -30.86 21.26 -14.86
CA THR A 103 -29.91 20.98 -15.92
C THR A 103 -28.80 22.02 -15.90
N VAL A 104 -27.58 21.57 -15.74
CA VAL A 104 -26.40 22.43 -15.69
C VAL A 104 -25.44 22.10 -16.83
N GLU A 105 -24.75 23.14 -17.32
CA GLU A 105 -23.65 22.99 -18.26
C GLU A 105 -22.39 23.52 -17.58
N LEU A 106 -21.37 22.67 -17.50
CA LEU A 106 -20.19 22.90 -16.66
C LEU A 106 -18.92 22.59 -17.46
N GLU A 107 -17.95 23.46 -17.35
CA GLU A 107 -16.60 23.26 -17.89
C GLU A 107 -15.65 22.93 -16.75
N GLY A 108 -14.79 21.93 -16.93
CA GLY A 108 -13.82 21.55 -15.92
C GLY A 108 -12.76 20.60 -16.43
N VAL A 109 -11.91 20.16 -15.52
CA VAL A 109 -10.83 19.21 -15.80
C VAL A 109 -11.16 17.86 -15.19
N VAL A 110 -11.05 16.82 -15.98
CA VAL A 110 -11.22 15.44 -15.50
C VAL A 110 -10.15 15.12 -14.46
N SER A 111 -10.55 14.96 -13.22
CA SER A 111 -9.65 14.73 -12.09
C SER A 111 -9.49 13.24 -11.75
N PHE A 112 -10.48 12.42 -12.13
CA PHE A 112 -10.47 10.99 -11.83
C PHE A 112 -11.43 10.23 -12.75
N ILE A 113 -10.98 9.06 -13.22
CA ILE A 113 -11.81 8.12 -13.97
C ILE A 113 -11.60 6.73 -13.38
N ARG A 114 -12.69 6.00 -13.17
CA ARG A 114 -12.66 4.61 -12.70
C ARG A 114 -13.80 3.81 -13.29
N THR A 115 -13.49 2.61 -13.75
CA THR A 115 -14.48 1.62 -14.15
C THR A 115 -15.21 1.06 -12.93
N VAL A 116 -16.52 0.97 -13.01
CA VAL A 116 -17.39 0.42 -11.97
C VAL A 116 -18.32 -0.61 -12.60
N ASP A 117 -18.18 -1.85 -12.16
CA ASP A 117 -19.06 -2.93 -12.57
C ASP A 117 -20.32 -2.96 -11.72
N THR A 118 -21.46 -2.95 -12.36
CA THR A 118 -22.78 -3.00 -11.74
C THR A 118 -23.55 -4.21 -12.27
N GLN A 119 -24.63 -4.58 -11.60
CA GLN A 119 -25.53 -5.63 -12.10
C GLN A 119 -26.15 -5.33 -13.48
N TYR A 120 -26.07 -4.09 -13.95
CA TYR A 120 -26.59 -3.64 -15.25
C TYR A 120 -25.47 -3.45 -16.30
N GLY A 121 -24.26 -3.85 -15.98
CA GLY A 121 -23.08 -3.71 -16.83
C GLY A 121 -22.02 -2.75 -16.28
N THR A 122 -21.00 -2.52 -17.08
CA THR A 122 -19.86 -1.67 -16.72
C THR A 122 -20.17 -0.20 -17.01
N SER A 123 -19.90 0.68 -16.06
CA SER A 123 -20.00 2.13 -16.18
C SER A 123 -18.71 2.79 -15.74
N LEU A 124 -18.54 4.06 -16.09
CA LEU A 124 -17.43 4.89 -15.62
C LEU A 124 -17.91 5.85 -14.53
N LEU A 125 -17.18 5.88 -13.43
CA LEU A 125 -17.23 6.99 -12.50
C LEU A 125 -16.21 8.02 -12.96
N VAL A 126 -16.71 9.19 -13.39
CA VAL A 126 -15.90 10.33 -13.79
C VAL A 126 -16.07 11.44 -12.77
N LYS A 127 -14.96 11.99 -12.29
CA LYS A 127 -14.94 13.21 -11.48
C LYS A 127 -14.35 14.35 -12.28
N ILE A 128 -15.03 15.47 -12.28
CA ILE A 128 -14.63 16.69 -12.98
C ILE A 128 -14.46 17.80 -11.95
N ARG A 129 -13.29 18.39 -11.90
CA ARG A 129 -13.00 19.53 -11.06
C ARG A 129 -13.25 20.81 -11.87
N LEU A 130 -14.15 21.65 -11.38
CA LEU A 130 -14.49 22.92 -12.00
C LEU A 130 -13.49 24.00 -11.58
N ASP A 131 -13.19 24.02 -10.27
CA ASP A 131 -12.24 24.93 -9.62
C ASP A 131 -11.68 24.27 -8.35
N TYR A 132 -11.09 25.05 -7.45
CA TYR A 132 -10.53 24.54 -6.18
C TYR A 132 -11.57 24.01 -5.19
N GLU A 133 -12.79 24.55 -5.25
CA GLU A 133 -13.86 24.27 -4.28
C GLU A 133 -14.90 23.30 -4.83
N HIS A 134 -15.15 23.31 -6.15
CA HIS A 134 -16.25 22.56 -6.75
C HIS A 134 -15.80 21.34 -7.53
N GLU A 135 -16.37 20.20 -7.18
CA GLU A 135 -16.18 18.95 -7.89
C GLU A 135 -17.54 18.34 -8.22
N VAL A 136 -17.69 17.90 -9.44
CA VAL A 136 -18.87 17.12 -9.87
C VAL A 136 -18.46 15.68 -10.18
N LYS A 137 -19.37 14.74 -9.93
CA LYS A 137 -19.18 13.34 -10.28
C LYS A 137 -20.34 12.81 -11.10
N ALA A 138 -20.04 11.93 -12.02
CA ALA A 138 -21.04 11.28 -12.87
C ALA A 138 -20.75 9.80 -13.02
N PHE A 139 -21.80 8.98 -12.98
CA PHE A 139 -21.75 7.60 -13.46
C PHE A 139 -22.32 7.58 -14.86
N THR A 140 -21.53 7.19 -15.83
CA THR A 140 -21.92 7.25 -17.25
C THR A 140 -21.35 6.08 -18.04
N THR A 141 -22.08 5.70 -19.10
CA THR A 141 -21.62 4.75 -20.13
C THR A 141 -21.38 5.45 -21.47
N ALA A 142 -21.47 6.79 -21.48
CA ALA A 142 -21.34 7.58 -22.71
C ALA A 142 -19.91 7.50 -23.28
N GLN A 143 -19.82 7.48 -24.61
CA GLN A 143 -18.55 7.30 -25.33
C GLN A 143 -17.50 8.34 -24.95
N TRP A 144 -17.90 9.60 -24.79
CA TRP A 144 -16.97 10.68 -24.41
C TRP A 144 -16.17 10.38 -23.13
N ALA A 145 -16.78 9.66 -22.18
CA ALA A 145 -16.12 9.33 -20.92
C ALA A 145 -15.09 8.19 -21.07
N TRP A 146 -15.29 7.29 -22.04
CA TRP A 146 -14.33 6.26 -22.41
C TRP A 146 -13.12 6.81 -23.16
N ASP A 147 -13.33 7.89 -23.91
CA ASP A 147 -12.29 8.54 -24.72
C ASP A 147 -11.50 9.58 -23.88
N ALA A 148 -12.04 10.05 -22.75
CA ALA A 148 -11.43 11.04 -21.89
C ALA A 148 -10.30 10.46 -21.01
N ASN A 149 -9.29 11.30 -20.77
CA ASN A 149 -8.19 10.99 -19.85
C ASN A 149 -8.18 11.95 -18.67
N THR A 150 -7.54 11.52 -17.57
CA THR A 150 -7.29 12.41 -16.44
C THR A 150 -6.40 13.57 -16.89
N GLY A 151 -6.83 14.79 -16.61
CA GLY A 151 -6.18 16.03 -17.06
C GLY A 151 -6.87 16.70 -18.25
N ASP A 152 -7.74 15.99 -18.96
CA ASP A 152 -8.48 16.57 -20.10
C ASP A 152 -9.49 17.62 -19.63
N ARG A 153 -9.60 18.71 -20.39
CA ARG A 153 -10.62 19.75 -20.20
C ARG A 153 -11.88 19.32 -20.97
N VAL A 154 -13.00 19.29 -20.28
CA VAL A 154 -14.27 18.84 -20.84
C VAL A 154 -15.39 19.82 -20.48
N THR A 155 -16.30 20.02 -21.42
CA THR A 155 -17.59 20.68 -21.17
C THR A 155 -18.65 19.64 -21.16
N VAL A 156 -19.41 19.57 -20.06
CA VAL A 156 -20.46 18.56 -19.88
C VAL A 156 -21.77 19.20 -19.50
N ARG A 157 -22.86 18.64 -20.04
CA ARG A 157 -24.22 18.98 -19.67
C ARG A 157 -24.88 17.80 -18.97
N GLY A 158 -25.45 18.05 -17.79
CA GLY A 158 -26.07 17.00 -17.00
C GLY A 158 -27.18 17.54 -16.08
N ILE A 159 -27.91 16.64 -15.44
CA ILE A 159 -28.94 16.94 -14.47
C ILE A 159 -28.42 16.69 -13.08
N VAL A 160 -28.55 17.64 -12.16
CA VAL A 160 -28.18 17.49 -10.76
C VAL A 160 -29.02 16.42 -10.11
N LYS A 161 -28.39 15.35 -9.62
CA LYS A 161 -29.05 14.21 -8.99
C LYS A 161 -29.04 14.30 -7.47
N SER A 162 -27.89 14.60 -6.89
CA SER A 162 -27.71 14.65 -5.44
C SER A 162 -26.48 15.47 -5.07
N PHE A 163 -26.46 15.89 -3.81
CA PHE A 163 -25.30 16.49 -3.16
C PHE A 163 -24.73 15.48 -2.18
N ASP A 164 -23.50 15.08 -2.42
CA ASP A 164 -22.85 14.01 -1.65
C ASP A 164 -21.65 14.55 -0.86
N LYS A 165 -21.45 13.99 0.33
CA LYS A 165 -20.29 14.27 1.17
C LYS A 165 -19.58 12.97 1.50
N TYR A 166 -18.31 12.88 1.16
CA TYR A 166 -17.47 11.73 1.45
C TYR A 166 -16.15 12.20 2.10
N GLU A 167 -15.82 11.70 3.27
CA GLU A 167 -14.62 12.10 4.04
C GLU A 167 -14.47 13.63 4.17
N GLY A 168 -15.56 14.33 4.44
CA GLY A 168 -15.58 15.79 4.53
C GLY A 168 -15.68 16.53 3.19
N ARG A 169 -15.29 15.91 2.07
CA ARG A 169 -15.32 16.48 0.73
C ARG A 169 -16.71 16.49 0.16
N LYS A 170 -17.18 17.66 -0.25
CA LYS A 170 -18.45 17.85 -0.92
C LYS A 170 -18.30 17.65 -2.43
N SER A 171 -19.27 17.00 -3.05
CA SER A 171 -19.33 16.84 -4.50
C SER A 171 -20.78 16.79 -4.97
N THR A 172 -21.04 17.32 -6.16
CA THR A 172 -22.38 17.26 -6.77
C THR A 172 -22.43 16.08 -7.74
N GLN A 173 -23.40 15.20 -7.59
CA GLN A 173 -23.62 14.12 -8.53
C GLN A 173 -24.51 14.56 -9.67
N LEU A 174 -24.05 14.31 -10.89
CA LEU A 174 -24.80 14.55 -12.12
C LEU A 174 -25.32 13.23 -12.70
N ASN A 175 -26.48 13.31 -13.36
CA ASN A 175 -27.07 12.22 -14.11
C ASN A 175 -27.27 12.63 -15.59
N ARG A 176 -27.40 11.66 -16.50
CA ARG A 176 -27.61 11.88 -17.95
C ARG A 176 -26.57 12.81 -18.59
N VAL A 177 -25.31 12.65 -18.17
CA VAL A 177 -24.23 13.53 -18.60
C VAL A 177 -23.84 13.27 -20.06
N LYS A 178 -23.79 14.33 -20.83
CA LYS A 178 -23.36 14.35 -22.24
C LYS A 178 -22.22 15.37 -22.39
N ALA A 179 -21.32 15.14 -23.33
CA ALA A 179 -20.43 16.19 -23.77
C ALA A 179 -21.25 17.29 -24.48
N ALA A 180 -20.94 18.54 -24.17
CA ALA A 180 -21.58 19.71 -24.77
C ALA A 180 -20.77 20.19 -25.99
#